data_7b87c7cd95757306741c410ee4650ece
#
_entry.id   7b87c7cd95757306741c410ee4650ece
#
_cell.length_a   1.000
_cell.length_b   1.000
_cell.length_c   1.000
_cell.angle_alpha   90.00
_cell.angle_beta   90.00
_cell.angle_gamma   90.00
#
_symmetry.space_group_name_H-M   'P 1'
#
loop_
_entity.id
_entity.type
_entity.pdbx_description
1 polymer ?
#
loop_
_entity_poly.entity_id
_entity_poly.type
_entity_poly.pdbx_seq_one_letter_code
_entity_poly.pdbx_strand_id
1 'polypeptide(L)'
;VNYLESKQNKVVKLTTIQSAYLFVDDTLSQPSSGASGTIVGTVKNDSTIVLKNVSGTFDNTGTFSAAIKTFDVLLDQRSSYTKGAILSLTDGVNAPIATAEVLEGTSSQNVVQIKVLTGTWIVDDTYFLQSDDLFNTSGTRIVRLTSLSDGLEPFEVNQSVALVETTENHGLGIGDQVTIDINPDDSTKTKNYYVRKRLYQEAILTPPSAKTNINFTGIGR
;
A
#
# COMPACT_ATOMS: atom_id res chain seq x y z
N VAL A 1 18.56 -3.25 -13.68
CA VAL A 1 17.15 -3.63 -13.85
C VAL A 1 16.92 -4.95 -13.14
N ASN A 2 16.02 -4.99 -12.15
CA ASN A 2 15.61 -6.21 -11.50
C ASN A 2 14.38 -6.76 -12.24
N TYR A 3 14.54 -7.90 -12.89
CA TYR A 3 13.44 -8.64 -13.49
C TYR A 3 12.88 -9.59 -12.46
N LEU A 4 11.63 -9.39 -12.06
CA LEU A 4 10.89 -10.35 -11.24
C LEU A 4 10.06 -11.22 -12.18
N GLU A 5 10.29 -12.52 -12.15
CA GLU A 5 9.58 -13.45 -13.02
C GLU A 5 8.07 -13.27 -12.94
N SER A 6 7.44 -13.13 -14.10
CA SER A 6 6.01 -12.83 -14.24
C SER A 6 5.05 -13.86 -13.63
N LYS A 7 5.56 -15.06 -13.32
CA LYS A 7 4.75 -16.15 -12.75
C LYS A 7 4.41 -15.96 -11.27
N GLN A 8 5.19 -15.13 -10.56
CA GLN A 8 5.03 -14.94 -9.11
C GLN A 8 4.33 -13.64 -8.74
N ASN A 9 4.29 -12.67 -9.65
CA ASN A 9 3.63 -11.41 -9.39
C ASN A 9 2.18 -11.45 -9.90
N LYS A 10 1.26 -11.07 -9.04
CA LYS A 10 -0.16 -10.97 -9.36
C LYS A 10 -0.64 -9.55 -9.20
N VAL A 11 -1.63 -9.19 -9.97
CA VAL A 11 -2.35 -7.93 -9.82
C VAL A 11 -3.72 -8.21 -9.23
N VAL A 12 -4.06 -7.42 -8.23
CA VAL A 12 -5.41 -7.30 -7.69
C VAL A 12 -5.86 -5.88 -7.96
N LYS A 13 -7.09 -5.72 -8.44
CA LYS A 13 -7.75 -4.43 -8.58
C LYS A 13 -8.95 -4.40 -7.67
N LEU A 14 -9.07 -3.34 -6.89
CA LEU A 14 -10.18 -3.13 -5.98
C LEU A 14 -11.31 -2.34 -6.64
N THR A 15 -12.53 -2.47 -6.12
CA THR A 15 -13.71 -1.70 -6.58
C THR A 15 -13.63 -0.24 -6.18
N THR A 16 -12.90 0.07 -5.12
CA THR A 16 -12.72 1.42 -4.60
C THR A 16 -11.26 1.83 -4.57
N ILE A 17 -10.98 3.12 -4.68
CA ILE A 17 -9.63 3.68 -4.62
C ILE A 17 -9.20 3.73 -3.14
N GLN A 18 -8.62 2.64 -2.65
CA GLN A 18 -8.08 2.54 -1.29
C GLN A 18 -6.58 2.24 -1.24
N SER A 19 -5.94 2.20 -2.40
CA SER A 19 -4.50 1.90 -2.49
C SER A 19 -3.60 2.90 -1.77
N ALA A 20 -4.10 4.11 -1.51
CA ALA A 20 -3.35 5.12 -0.75
C ALA A 20 -3.09 4.74 0.72
N TYR A 21 -3.87 3.79 1.25
CA TYR A 21 -3.78 3.33 2.65
C TYR A 21 -3.14 1.95 2.80
N LEU A 22 -2.63 1.40 1.71
CA LEU A 22 -1.91 0.14 1.68
C LEU A 22 -0.42 0.40 1.50
N PHE A 23 0.40 -0.34 2.20
CA PHE A 23 1.84 -0.10 2.29
C PHE A 23 2.62 -1.20 1.59
N VAL A 24 3.74 -0.82 0.97
CA VAL A 24 4.70 -1.79 0.42
C VAL A 24 5.22 -2.68 1.55
N ASP A 25 5.44 -3.96 1.22
CA ASP A 25 5.81 -5.04 2.13
C ASP A 25 4.74 -5.46 3.15
N ASP A 26 3.56 -4.84 3.12
CA ASP A 26 2.41 -5.35 3.87
C ASP A 26 1.82 -6.61 3.23
N THR A 27 1.13 -7.41 4.02
CA THR A 27 0.43 -8.61 3.54
C THR A 27 -1.02 -8.29 3.26
N LEU A 28 -1.44 -8.52 2.02
CA LEU A 28 -2.85 -8.54 1.63
C LEU A 28 -3.35 -9.99 1.70
N SER A 29 -4.45 -10.21 2.39
CA SER A 29 -5.07 -11.53 2.54
C SER A 29 -6.54 -11.52 2.16
N GLN A 30 -7.04 -12.67 1.71
CA GLN A 30 -8.45 -12.91 1.44
C GLN A 30 -8.90 -14.10 2.28
N PRO A 31 -9.57 -13.87 3.42
CA PRO A 31 -9.95 -14.94 4.35
C PRO A 31 -10.84 -16.01 3.72
N SER A 32 -11.73 -15.65 2.79
CA SER A 32 -12.65 -16.57 2.13
C SER A 32 -11.94 -17.64 1.29
N SER A 33 -10.87 -17.28 0.60
CA SER A 33 -10.09 -18.21 -0.25
C SER A 33 -8.82 -18.73 0.42
N GLY A 34 -8.42 -18.13 1.56
CA GLY A 34 -7.13 -18.41 2.21
C GLY A 34 -5.93 -17.87 1.43
N ALA A 35 -6.17 -17.08 0.37
CA ALA A 35 -5.09 -16.51 -0.42
C ALA A 35 -4.44 -15.33 0.29
N SER A 36 -3.14 -15.16 0.06
CA SER A 36 -2.37 -14.03 0.57
C SER A 36 -1.23 -13.66 -0.37
N GLY A 37 -0.72 -12.45 -0.24
CA GLY A 37 0.44 -11.99 -0.99
C GLY A 37 1.04 -10.72 -0.39
N THR A 38 2.31 -10.47 -0.65
CA THR A 38 3.01 -9.28 -0.18
C THR A 38 2.84 -8.15 -1.18
N ILE A 39 2.47 -6.98 -0.73
CA ILE A 39 2.31 -5.78 -1.57
C ILE A 39 3.69 -5.31 -2.03
N VAL A 40 3.89 -5.23 -3.35
CA VAL A 40 5.12 -4.69 -3.96
C VAL A 40 4.94 -3.22 -4.30
N GLY A 41 3.73 -2.83 -4.67
CA GLY A 41 3.41 -1.46 -4.99
C GLY A 41 1.92 -1.27 -5.21
N THR A 42 1.49 -0.04 -5.06
CA THR A 42 0.12 0.41 -5.34
C THR A 42 0.18 1.53 -6.36
N VAL A 43 -0.84 1.64 -7.19
CA VAL A 43 -0.96 2.76 -8.11
C VAL A 43 -1.72 3.87 -7.40
N LYS A 44 -1.06 5.00 -7.17
CA LYS A 44 -1.70 6.16 -6.55
C LYS A 44 -2.91 6.60 -7.37
N ASN A 45 -4.03 6.79 -6.72
CA ASN A 45 -5.33 7.11 -7.33
C ASN A 45 -5.87 6.02 -8.30
N ASP A 46 -5.35 4.81 -8.20
CA ASP A 46 -5.86 3.64 -8.90
C ASP A 46 -6.02 2.50 -7.88
N SER A 47 -7.04 1.70 -8.04
CA SER A 47 -7.33 0.56 -7.16
C SER A 47 -6.45 -0.67 -7.44
N THR A 48 -5.39 -0.53 -8.20
CA THR A 48 -4.51 -1.65 -8.59
C THR A 48 -3.37 -1.84 -7.59
N ILE A 49 -3.21 -3.08 -7.16
CA ILE A 49 -2.19 -3.53 -6.23
C ILE A 49 -1.38 -4.63 -6.92
N VAL A 50 -0.06 -4.56 -6.81
CA VAL A 50 0.85 -5.60 -7.30
C VAL A 50 1.34 -6.41 -6.10
N LEU A 51 1.22 -7.73 -6.20
CA LEU A 51 1.59 -8.69 -5.15
C LEU A 51 2.73 -9.59 -5.62
N LYS A 52 3.66 -9.87 -4.72
CA LYS A 52 4.69 -10.93 -4.82
C LYS A 52 4.39 -12.04 -3.79
N ASN A 53 5.07 -13.16 -3.92
CA ASN A 53 4.97 -14.29 -2.98
C ASN A 53 3.52 -14.72 -2.72
N VAL A 54 2.73 -14.78 -3.79
CA VAL A 54 1.32 -15.12 -3.67
C VAL A 54 1.17 -16.59 -3.32
N SER A 55 0.45 -16.85 -2.22
CA SER A 55 0.01 -18.17 -1.78
C SER A 55 -1.50 -18.30 -1.98
N GLY A 56 -1.95 -19.43 -2.48
CA GLY A 56 -3.35 -19.65 -2.81
C GLY A 56 -3.80 -18.93 -4.08
N THR A 57 -5.10 -18.91 -4.29
CA THR A 57 -5.73 -18.25 -5.44
C THR A 57 -6.76 -17.27 -4.94
N PHE A 58 -6.58 -16.01 -5.27
CA PHE A 58 -7.57 -14.98 -4.99
C PHE A 58 -8.82 -15.21 -5.84
N ASP A 59 -9.97 -14.98 -5.29
CA ASP A 59 -11.24 -14.93 -6.00
C ASP A 59 -11.84 -13.52 -5.97
N ASN A 60 -12.87 -13.28 -6.76
CA ASN A 60 -13.53 -11.98 -6.85
C ASN A 60 -14.83 -11.89 -6.05
N THR A 61 -15.07 -12.83 -5.15
CA THR A 61 -16.32 -12.92 -4.37
C THR A 61 -16.16 -12.55 -2.90
N GLY A 62 -14.95 -12.64 -2.37
CA GLY A 62 -14.67 -12.30 -0.97
C GLY A 62 -13.94 -10.97 -0.81
N THR A 63 -13.94 -10.46 0.39
CA THR A 63 -13.23 -9.23 0.73
C THR A 63 -11.78 -9.51 1.11
N PHE A 64 -10.92 -8.50 0.94
CA PHE A 64 -9.53 -8.50 1.36
C PHE A 64 -9.35 -7.74 2.67
N SER A 65 -8.26 -8.06 3.37
CA SER A 65 -7.75 -7.26 4.49
C SER A 65 -6.23 -7.13 4.41
N ALA A 66 -5.73 -6.00 4.85
CA ALA A 66 -4.30 -5.77 5.01
C ALA A 66 -3.88 -6.01 6.47
N ALA A 67 -2.64 -6.49 6.68
CA ALA A 67 -2.11 -6.74 8.02
C ALA A 67 -1.85 -5.41 8.77
N ILE A 68 -1.31 -4.41 8.08
CA ILE A 68 -1.17 -3.07 8.63
C ILE A 68 -2.55 -2.42 8.69
N LYS A 69 -3.00 -2.11 9.90
CA LYS A 69 -4.33 -1.52 10.10
C LYS A 69 -4.30 -0.02 9.94
N THR A 70 -5.21 0.48 9.13
CA THR A 70 -5.47 1.90 8.93
C THR A 70 -6.93 2.22 9.20
N PHE A 71 -7.18 3.38 9.79
CA PHE A 71 -8.53 3.80 10.16
C PHE A 71 -8.77 5.27 9.85
N ASP A 72 -10.02 5.58 9.47
CA ASP A 72 -10.61 6.90 9.73
C ASP A 72 -11.12 6.92 11.17
N VAL A 73 -10.62 7.84 11.95
CA VAL A 73 -10.99 8.04 13.36
C VAL A 73 -11.86 9.27 13.46
N LEU A 74 -13.14 9.09 13.77
CA LEU A 74 -14.04 10.21 14.09
C LEU A 74 -13.84 10.62 15.55
N LEU A 75 -13.60 11.90 15.76
CA LEU A 75 -13.32 12.52 17.05
C LEU A 75 -14.53 13.27 17.59
N ASP A 76 -14.63 13.38 18.91
CA ASP A 76 -15.67 14.14 19.62
C ASP A 76 -15.51 15.65 19.45
N GLN A 77 -14.32 16.12 19.13
CA GLN A 77 -14.02 17.52 18.87
C GLN A 77 -13.07 17.69 17.67
N ARG A 78 -13.05 18.89 17.13
CA ARG A 78 -12.12 19.23 16.04
C ARG A 78 -10.71 19.39 16.59
N SER A 79 -9.77 18.79 15.86
CA SER A 79 -8.35 18.82 16.22
C SER A 79 -7.49 19.04 14.98
N SER A 80 -6.28 19.47 15.21
CA SER A 80 -5.27 19.64 14.14
C SER A 80 -4.11 18.71 14.45
N TYR A 81 -3.70 17.92 13.45
CA TYR A 81 -2.58 17.00 13.57
C TYR A 81 -1.64 17.17 12.39
N THR A 82 -0.36 17.12 12.66
CA THR A 82 0.66 17.12 11.62
C THR A 82 0.79 15.71 11.03
N LYS A 83 0.98 15.60 9.73
CA LYS A 83 1.30 14.31 9.09
C LYS A 83 2.57 13.72 9.71
N GLY A 84 2.52 12.43 10.07
CA GLY A 84 3.61 11.72 10.73
C GLY A 84 3.63 11.87 12.25
N ALA A 85 2.76 12.70 12.85
CA ALA A 85 2.63 12.78 14.31
C ALA A 85 2.21 11.44 14.89
N ILE A 86 2.69 11.13 16.08
CA ILE A 86 2.33 9.90 16.80
C ILE A 86 1.20 10.19 17.77
N LEU A 87 0.11 9.48 17.58
CA LEU A 87 -1.03 9.49 18.49
C LEU A 87 -0.95 8.29 19.43
N SER A 88 -1.17 8.53 20.70
CA SER A 88 -1.27 7.52 21.75
C SER A 88 -2.69 7.48 22.29
N LEU A 89 -3.26 6.28 22.41
CA LEU A 89 -4.54 6.06 23.08
C LEU A 89 -4.26 5.73 24.55
N THR A 90 -4.63 6.63 25.47
CA THR A 90 -4.23 6.58 26.88
C THR A 90 -5.36 6.97 27.81
N ASP A 91 -5.32 6.47 29.04
CA ASP A 91 -6.15 6.91 30.17
C ASP A 91 -5.48 8.03 31.00
N GLY A 92 -4.26 8.43 30.64
CA GLY A 92 -3.47 9.44 31.33
C GLY A 92 -2.77 8.97 32.61
N VAL A 93 -2.96 7.74 33.03
CA VAL A 93 -2.38 7.15 34.23
C VAL A 93 -1.40 6.03 33.90
N ASN A 94 -1.81 5.14 33.02
CA ASN A 94 -1.03 3.99 32.61
C ASN A 94 -0.29 4.25 31.29
N ALA A 95 0.58 3.31 30.91
CA ALA A 95 1.17 3.34 29.58
C ALA A 95 0.07 3.29 28.50
N PRO A 96 0.27 3.98 27.36
CA PRO A 96 -0.69 3.93 26.26
C PRO A 96 -1.03 2.50 25.84
N ILE A 97 -2.30 2.23 25.61
CA ILE A 97 -2.75 0.89 25.15
C ILE A 97 -2.52 0.68 23.66
N ALA A 98 -2.40 1.76 22.90
CA ALA A 98 -2.13 1.71 21.47
C ALA A 98 -1.44 2.99 20.99
N THR A 99 -0.67 2.86 19.90
CA THR A 99 -0.06 4.00 19.20
C THR A 99 -0.32 3.92 17.70
N ALA A 100 -0.41 5.07 17.04
CA ALA A 100 -0.57 5.16 15.60
C ALA A 100 0.11 6.41 15.03
N GLU A 101 0.44 6.36 13.75
CA GLU A 101 0.96 7.47 12.97
C GLU A 101 -0.18 8.16 12.19
N VAL A 102 -0.20 9.48 12.18
CA VAL A 102 -1.13 10.27 11.37
C VAL A 102 -0.71 10.20 9.90
N LEU A 103 -1.59 9.68 9.04
CA LEU A 103 -1.33 9.51 7.61
C LEU A 103 -1.45 10.80 6.82
N GLU A 104 -2.46 11.61 7.15
CA GLU A 104 -2.73 12.88 6.48
C GLU A 104 -2.88 13.98 7.53
N GLY A 105 -2.16 15.08 7.35
CA GLY A 105 -2.28 16.24 8.25
C GLY A 105 -3.68 16.82 8.20
N THR A 106 -4.21 17.23 9.36
CA THR A 106 -5.54 17.82 9.50
C THR A 106 -5.45 19.21 10.09
N SER A 107 -6.38 20.09 9.75
CA SER A 107 -6.51 21.42 10.35
C SER A 107 -7.95 21.62 10.77
N SER A 108 -8.18 21.67 12.09
CA SER A 108 -9.50 21.86 12.69
C SER A 108 -10.58 20.90 12.13
N GLN A 109 -10.24 19.62 12.03
CA GLN A 109 -11.14 18.56 11.56
C GLN A 109 -11.48 17.59 12.70
N ASN A 110 -12.62 16.92 12.56
CA ASN A 110 -13.04 15.88 13.49
C ASN A 110 -12.80 14.46 12.95
N VAL A 111 -12.12 14.32 11.82
CA VAL A 111 -11.68 13.03 11.28
C VAL A 111 -10.18 13.09 11.06
N VAL A 112 -9.49 12.06 11.53
CA VAL A 112 -8.06 11.86 11.30
C VAL A 112 -7.81 10.45 10.77
N GLN A 113 -6.93 10.34 9.80
CA GLN A 113 -6.50 9.06 9.24
C GLN A 113 -5.24 8.59 9.92
N ILE A 114 -5.27 7.37 10.44
CA ILE A 114 -4.17 6.80 11.19
C ILE A 114 -3.74 5.44 10.64
N LYS A 115 -2.46 5.15 10.85
CA LYS A 115 -1.84 3.82 10.68
C LYS A 115 -1.42 3.30 12.04
N VAL A 116 -1.99 2.17 12.44
CA VAL A 116 -1.68 1.55 13.74
C VAL A 116 -0.22 1.08 13.76
N LEU A 117 0.51 1.47 14.78
CA LEU A 117 1.87 1.04 15.04
C LEU A 117 1.90 -0.06 16.12
N THR A 118 1.17 0.14 17.21
CA THR A 118 1.10 -0.83 18.32
C THR A 118 -0.29 -0.89 18.91
N GLY A 119 -0.60 -2.00 19.58
CA GLY A 119 -1.82 -2.19 20.37
C GLY A 119 -3.10 -2.28 19.56
N THR A 120 -4.22 -2.18 20.24
CA THR A 120 -5.55 -2.23 19.67
C THR A 120 -6.27 -0.91 19.87
N TRP A 121 -6.71 -0.31 18.79
CA TRP A 121 -7.52 0.91 18.82
C TRP A 121 -8.97 0.55 19.08
N ILE A 122 -9.56 1.19 20.07
CA ILE A 122 -10.94 0.96 20.53
C ILE A 122 -11.68 2.27 20.72
N VAL A 123 -13.00 2.20 20.69
CA VAL A 123 -13.90 3.29 21.10
C VAL A 123 -14.31 3.03 22.52
N ASP A 124 -13.80 3.82 23.46
CA ASP A 124 -14.09 3.69 24.89
C ASP A 124 -13.87 5.06 25.55
N ASP A 125 -14.83 5.51 26.34
CA ASP A 125 -14.82 6.82 26.97
C ASP A 125 -13.75 7.00 28.06
N THR A 126 -13.13 5.90 28.50
CA THR A 126 -12.02 5.92 29.46
C THR A 126 -10.74 6.48 28.82
N TYR A 127 -10.59 6.30 27.50
CA TYR A 127 -9.38 6.65 26.79
C TYR A 127 -9.55 7.93 25.98
N PHE A 128 -8.46 8.65 25.82
CA PHE A 128 -8.36 9.84 24.98
C PHE A 128 -7.06 9.82 24.16
N LEU A 129 -7.01 10.66 23.14
CA LEU A 129 -5.83 10.82 22.30
C LEU A 129 -4.86 11.80 22.94
N GLN A 130 -3.60 11.40 22.97
CA GLN A 130 -2.45 12.25 23.25
C GLN A 130 -1.55 12.24 22.02
N SER A 131 -1.13 13.41 21.56
CA SER A 131 -0.24 13.56 20.43
C SER A 131 1.16 13.99 20.91
N ASP A 132 2.19 13.57 20.20
CA ASP A 132 3.54 14.15 20.30
C ASP A 132 3.66 15.50 19.59
N ASP A 133 2.63 15.90 18.85
CA ASP A 133 2.55 17.20 18.19
C ASP A 133 2.26 18.30 19.22
N LEU A 134 3.21 19.25 19.33
CA LEU A 134 3.15 20.35 20.31
C LEU A 134 1.95 21.31 20.10
N PHE A 135 1.29 21.23 18.95
CA PHE A 135 0.17 22.11 18.60
C PHE A 135 -1.19 21.55 18.99
N ASN A 136 -1.23 20.37 19.62
CA ASN A 136 -2.48 19.70 19.88
C ASN A 136 -2.82 19.62 21.37
N THR A 137 -4.10 19.87 21.67
CA THR A 137 -4.65 19.68 23.01
C THR A 137 -4.94 18.20 23.25
N SER A 138 -4.37 17.65 24.31
CA SER A 138 -4.72 16.32 24.83
C SER A 138 -6.17 16.28 25.28
N GLY A 139 -6.80 15.11 25.15
CA GLY A 139 -8.14 14.85 25.71
C GLY A 139 -9.24 14.62 24.69
N THR A 140 -8.93 14.65 23.40
CA THR A 140 -9.88 14.28 22.33
C THR A 140 -10.22 12.80 22.40
N ARG A 141 -11.50 12.46 22.30
CA ARG A 141 -11.98 11.07 22.35
C ARG A 141 -12.39 10.54 21.00
N ILE A 142 -12.32 9.23 20.86
CA ILE A 142 -12.74 8.54 19.67
C ILE A 142 -14.24 8.25 19.75
N VAL A 143 -14.98 8.71 18.75
CA VAL A 143 -16.42 8.43 18.61
C VAL A 143 -16.65 7.22 17.73
N ARG A 144 -15.83 7.04 16.66
CA ARG A 144 -15.96 5.93 15.72
C ARG A 144 -14.63 5.62 15.05
N LEU A 145 -14.42 4.34 14.79
CA LEU A 145 -13.33 3.82 13.95
C LEU A 145 -13.93 3.21 12.70
N THR A 146 -13.43 3.59 11.53
CA THR A 146 -13.77 2.98 10.24
C THR A 146 -12.50 2.42 9.61
N SER A 147 -12.43 1.10 9.46
CA SER A 147 -11.26 0.46 8.86
C SER A 147 -11.13 0.83 7.39
N LEU A 148 -9.92 1.21 6.99
CA LEU A 148 -9.52 1.48 5.62
C LEU A 148 -8.71 0.33 5.01
N SER A 149 -8.32 -0.64 5.83
CA SER A 149 -7.51 -1.79 5.43
C SER A 149 -8.27 -3.11 5.41
N ASP A 150 -9.55 -3.11 5.81
CA ASP A 150 -10.41 -4.29 5.82
C ASP A 150 -11.65 -4.08 4.95
N GLY A 151 -12.24 -5.18 4.46
CA GLY A 151 -13.43 -5.13 3.63
C GLY A 151 -13.18 -4.60 2.22
N LEU A 152 -11.94 -4.73 1.73
CA LEU A 152 -11.56 -4.32 0.38
C LEU A 152 -12.15 -5.28 -0.64
N GLU A 153 -13.01 -4.79 -1.53
CA GLU A 153 -13.68 -5.62 -2.52
C GLU A 153 -12.87 -5.75 -3.80
N PRO A 154 -12.55 -6.97 -4.25
CA PRO A 154 -11.84 -7.18 -5.49
C PRO A 154 -12.73 -6.92 -6.72
N PHE A 155 -12.13 -6.36 -7.74
CA PHE A 155 -12.73 -6.21 -9.06
C PHE A 155 -12.07 -7.16 -10.09
N GLU A 156 -10.75 -7.20 -10.09
CA GLU A 156 -9.96 -8.10 -10.92
C GLU A 156 -8.88 -8.75 -10.06
N VAL A 157 -8.68 -10.05 -10.23
CA VAL A 157 -7.70 -10.82 -9.46
C VAL A 157 -6.83 -11.69 -10.35
N ASN A 158 -5.67 -12.09 -9.82
CA ASN A 158 -4.76 -13.08 -10.40
C ASN A 158 -4.23 -12.76 -11.80
N GLN A 159 -4.32 -11.53 -12.28
CA GLN A 159 -3.65 -11.15 -13.52
C GLN A 159 -2.14 -11.24 -13.32
N SER A 160 -1.48 -12.04 -14.17
CA SER A 160 -0.02 -12.14 -14.13
C SER A 160 0.59 -10.90 -14.77
N VAL A 161 1.52 -10.28 -14.08
CA VAL A 161 2.26 -9.11 -14.57
C VAL A 161 3.75 -9.28 -14.32
N ALA A 162 4.55 -8.70 -15.17
CA ALA A 162 5.97 -8.49 -14.92
C ALA A 162 6.14 -7.09 -14.32
N LEU A 163 6.73 -7.02 -13.14
CA LEU A 163 7.19 -5.77 -12.58
C LEU A 163 8.64 -5.56 -13.00
N VAL A 164 8.88 -4.48 -13.73
CA VAL A 164 10.22 -4.09 -14.18
C VAL A 164 10.61 -2.81 -13.46
N GLU A 165 11.65 -2.91 -12.64
CA GLU A 165 12.26 -1.76 -11.98
C GLU A 165 13.48 -1.32 -12.79
N THR A 166 13.54 -0.04 -13.12
CA THR A 166 14.67 0.57 -13.81
C THR A 166 15.48 1.43 -12.84
N THR A 167 16.80 1.42 -12.99
CA THR A 167 17.70 2.25 -12.16
C THR A 167 17.61 3.73 -12.48
N GLU A 168 17.09 4.06 -13.68
CA GLU A 168 16.94 5.42 -14.16
C GLU A 168 15.53 5.65 -14.69
N ASN A 169 15.17 6.92 -14.89
CA ASN A 169 13.90 7.26 -15.49
C ASN A 169 13.84 6.74 -16.95
N HIS A 170 12.94 5.80 -17.19
CA HIS A 170 12.81 5.13 -18.49
C HIS A 170 12.01 5.93 -19.54
N GLY A 171 11.35 7.03 -19.16
CA GLY A 171 10.58 7.87 -20.10
C GLY A 171 9.31 7.22 -20.71
N LEU A 172 9.02 5.95 -20.40
CA LEU A 172 7.90 5.20 -21.00
C LEU A 172 6.56 5.70 -20.50
N GLY A 173 5.58 5.76 -21.38
CA GLY A 173 4.17 6.02 -21.10
C GLY A 173 3.32 4.75 -20.99
N ILE A 174 2.09 4.89 -20.51
CA ILE A 174 1.12 3.80 -20.55
C ILE A 174 0.75 3.54 -22.02
N GLY A 175 0.77 2.27 -22.43
CA GLY A 175 0.51 1.84 -23.80
C GLY A 175 1.77 1.70 -24.66
N ASP A 176 2.91 2.20 -24.23
CA ASP A 176 4.16 2.01 -24.95
C ASP A 176 4.52 0.52 -25.01
N GLN A 177 4.99 0.09 -26.18
CA GLN A 177 5.51 -1.25 -26.35
C GLN A 177 6.97 -1.29 -25.88
N VAL A 178 7.31 -2.28 -25.07
CA VAL A 178 8.68 -2.57 -24.66
C VAL A 178 9.07 -3.98 -25.07
N THR A 179 10.25 -4.13 -25.56
CA THR A 179 10.85 -5.44 -25.85
C THR A 179 11.78 -5.79 -24.70
N ILE A 180 11.54 -6.93 -24.07
CA ILE A 180 12.42 -7.45 -23.03
C ILE A 180 13.17 -8.64 -23.64
N ASP A 181 14.47 -8.48 -23.76
CA ASP A 181 15.39 -9.53 -24.18
C ASP A 181 16.03 -10.13 -22.94
N ILE A 182 15.57 -11.31 -22.56
CA ILE A 182 16.01 -12.00 -21.35
C ILE A 182 17.33 -12.74 -21.62
N ASN A 183 17.56 -13.14 -22.86
CA ASN A 183 18.80 -13.77 -23.28
C ASN A 183 19.10 -13.35 -24.74
N PRO A 184 20.04 -12.41 -24.95
CA PRO A 184 20.37 -11.90 -26.31
C PRO A 184 20.87 -13.00 -27.26
N ASP A 185 21.35 -14.11 -26.72
CA ASP A 185 21.82 -15.24 -27.53
C ASP A 185 20.70 -16.21 -27.93
N ASP A 186 19.48 -16.01 -27.45
CA ASP A 186 18.32 -16.84 -27.74
C ASP A 186 17.09 -15.98 -28.06
N SER A 187 16.89 -15.71 -29.33
CA SER A 187 15.79 -14.89 -29.83
C SER A 187 14.39 -15.42 -29.48
N THR A 188 14.27 -16.70 -29.08
CA THR A 188 13.01 -17.28 -28.63
C THR A 188 12.59 -16.77 -27.24
N LYS A 189 13.52 -16.17 -26.49
CA LYS A 189 13.31 -15.57 -25.19
C LYS A 189 12.94 -14.10 -25.23
N THR A 190 13.09 -13.46 -26.39
CA THR A 190 12.67 -12.07 -26.60
C THR A 190 11.14 -11.99 -26.63
N LYS A 191 10.55 -11.14 -25.80
CA LYS A 191 9.11 -10.92 -25.75
C LYS A 191 8.75 -9.45 -25.75
N ASN A 192 7.67 -9.15 -26.45
CA ASN A 192 7.09 -7.81 -26.46
C ASN A 192 6.01 -7.71 -25.39
N TYR A 193 6.09 -6.65 -24.62
CA TYR A 193 5.14 -6.29 -23.58
C TYR A 193 4.63 -4.88 -23.82
N TYR A 194 3.46 -4.59 -23.26
CA TYR A 194 2.93 -3.22 -23.23
C TYR A 194 2.98 -2.70 -21.81
N VAL A 195 3.41 -1.46 -21.65
CA VAL A 195 3.35 -0.77 -20.38
C VAL A 195 1.90 -0.59 -19.98
N ARG A 196 1.45 -1.33 -18.99
CA ARG A 196 0.07 -1.25 -18.49
C ARG A 196 -0.11 -0.11 -17.50
N LYS A 197 0.88 0.09 -16.63
CA LYS A 197 0.82 1.10 -15.57
C LYS A 197 2.21 1.48 -15.10
N ARG A 198 2.32 2.71 -14.62
CA ARG A 198 3.47 3.18 -13.86
C ARG A 198 3.18 3.00 -12.38
N LEU A 199 4.04 2.26 -11.70
CA LEU A 199 4.04 2.20 -10.25
C LEU A 199 5.04 3.23 -9.73
N TYR A 200 4.58 4.16 -8.90
CA TYR A 200 5.47 5.05 -8.18
C TYR A 200 5.80 4.39 -6.85
N GLN A 201 7.04 3.95 -6.71
CA GLN A 201 7.58 3.53 -5.44
C GLN A 201 8.20 4.77 -4.80
N GLU A 202 7.78 5.12 -3.59
CA GLU A 202 8.59 6.03 -2.77
C GLU A 202 9.92 5.32 -2.52
N ALA A 203 11.02 6.00 -2.88
CA ALA A 203 12.34 5.40 -2.92
C ALA A 203 12.75 4.84 -1.55
N ILE A 204 12.73 3.54 -1.41
CA ILE A 204 13.56 2.87 -0.41
C ILE A 204 14.95 2.79 -1.03
N LEU A 205 15.86 3.63 -0.52
CA LEU A 205 17.26 3.62 -0.88
C LEU A 205 17.94 2.36 -0.30
N THR A 206 17.74 1.23 -0.96
CA THR A 206 18.59 0.07 -0.77
C THR A 206 19.42 -0.13 -2.05
N PRO A 207 20.74 -0.21 -1.96
CA PRO A 207 21.58 -0.41 -3.12
C PRO A 207 21.29 -1.76 -3.77
N PRO A 208 21.16 -1.84 -5.11
CA PRO A 208 20.87 -3.09 -5.79
C PRO A 208 22.09 -4.02 -5.74
N SER A 209 21.86 -5.23 -5.24
CA SER A 209 22.82 -6.32 -5.40
C SER A 209 22.52 -7.07 -6.70
N ALA A 210 23.52 -7.08 -7.59
CA ALA A 210 23.59 -7.77 -8.87
C ALA A 210 22.78 -7.18 -10.05
N LYS A 211 23.52 -6.68 -11.04
CA LYS A 211 23.00 -6.16 -12.30
C LYS A 211 22.83 -7.28 -13.31
N THR A 212 21.60 -7.54 -13.71
CA THR A 212 21.32 -8.23 -14.98
C THR A 212 21.06 -7.16 -16.04
N ASN A 213 21.81 -7.15 -17.12
CA ASN A 213 21.60 -6.19 -18.21
C ASN A 213 20.32 -6.55 -18.97
N ILE A 214 19.32 -5.71 -18.88
CA ILE A 214 18.14 -5.78 -19.73
C ILE A 214 18.24 -4.61 -20.70
N ASN A 215 18.28 -4.90 -22.00
CA ASN A 215 18.23 -3.87 -23.04
C ASN A 215 16.77 -3.51 -23.33
N PHE A 216 16.42 -2.25 -23.15
CA PHE A 216 15.14 -1.71 -23.59
C PHE A 216 15.32 -1.07 -24.97
N THR A 217 14.61 -1.56 -25.94
CA THR A 217 14.46 -0.86 -27.22
C THR A 217 13.04 -0.30 -27.26
N GLY A 218 12.91 0.97 -26.96
CA GLY A 218 11.66 1.70 -27.12
C GLY A 218 11.52 2.19 -28.56
N ILE A 219 10.40 1.90 -29.20
CA ILE A 219 10.02 2.58 -30.45
C ILE A 219 9.21 3.80 -29.99
N GLY A 220 9.90 4.93 -29.83
CA GLY A 220 9.26 6.22 -29.59
C GLY A 220 8.53 6.68 -30.86
N ARG A 221 7.34 7.23 -30.68
CA ARG A 221 6.71 8.12 -31.64
C ARG A 221 7.09 9.55 -31.34
#